data_ff1c16179965523aecc1d9d389ef169a
#
_entry.id   ff1c16179965523aecc1d9d389ef169a
#
_cell.length_a   1.000
_cell.length_b   1.000
_cell.length_c   1.000
_cell.angle_alpha   90.00
_cell.angle_beta   90.00
_cell.angle_gamma   90.00
#
_symmetry.space_group_name_H-M   'P 1'
#
loop_
_entity.id
_entity.type
_entity.pdbx_description
1 polymer ?
#
loop_
_entity_poly.entity_id
_entity_poly.type
_entity_poly.pdbx_seq_one_letter_code
_entity_poly.pdbx_strand_id
1 'polypeptide(L)'
;MLELKAVDAGYGSFQALFGIDLEVKAGEAVGVIGPNGAGKTTLMRVISGLIRPSRGSITMQGADVLATPPHRIVSLGIAHVPENRRLFPRLTVDDNLKMGAFMKRAQYAERLEFVFDLFPRMKERRGQMAGTMSGGEQQMCAIGRALMSNPKLLLLDEPSAGLAPVVVQQVFELVKRIRASGLTVLIVEQNVQQVLRAVDRAYLLEAGSIRASGTSEAMMSNDTIKQAYLGV
;
A
#
# COMPACT_ATOMS: atom_id res chain seq x y z
N MET A 1 14.07 -6.03 -2.64
CA MET A 1 13.98 -4.71 -2.02
C MET A 1 13.38 -4.79 -0.62
N LEU A 2 12.17 -5.31 -0.47
CA LEU A 2 11.58 -5.73 0.80
C LEU A 2 11.62 -7.25 0.87
N GLU A 3 12.01 -7.81 2.01
CA GLU A 3 12.03 -9.25 2.24
C GLU A 3 11.49 -9.57 3.64
N LEU A 4 10.53 -10.48 3.71
CA LEU A 4 10.00 -11.08 4.94
C LEU A 4 10.37 -12.56 4.96
N LYS A 5 10.90 -13.06 6.09
CA LYS A 5 11.25 -14.47 6.27
C LYS A 5 10.62 -15.03 7.53
N ALA A 6 9.79 -16.06 7.35
CA ALA A 6 9.11 -16.84 8.40
C ALA A 6 8.45 -15.94 9.46
N VAL A 7 7.72 -14.88 9.03
CA VAL A 7 7.15 -13.87 9.91
C VAL A 7 5.85 -14.37 10.53
N ASP A 8 5.84 -14.44 11.88
CA ASP A 8 4.65 -14.68 12.71
C ASP A 8 4.26 -13.37 13.40
N ALA A 9 2.98 -12.99 13.36
CA ALA A 9 2.50 -11.78 14.01
C ALA A 9 1.02 -11.85 14.40
N GLY A 10 0.62 -11.01 15.37
CA GLY A 10 -0.75 -10.97 15.84
C GLY A 10 -1.02 -9.85 16.84
N TYR A 11 -2.10 -9.99 17.59
CA TYR A 11 -2.59 -9.03 18.58
C TYR A 11 -2.76 -9.72 19.93
N GLY A 12 -1.89 -9.46 20.89
CA GLY A 12 -1.90 -10.14 22.18
C GLY A 12 -1.75 -11.65 22.00
N SER A 13 -2.73 -12.43 22.45
CA SER A 13 -2.75 -13.90 22.29
C SER A 13 -3.28 -14.37 20.93
N PHE A 14 -3.88 -13.50 20.13
CA PHE A 14 -4.42 -13.84 18.81
C PHE A 14 -3.35 -13.73 17.74
N GLN A 15 -2.91 -14.86 17.17
CA GLN A 15 -2.00 -14.89 16.04
C GLN A 15 -2.80 -14.72 14.74
N ALA A 16 -2.35 -13.80 13.88
CA ALA A 16 -3.01 -13.43 12.64
C ALA A 16 -2.18 -13.77 11.39
N LEU A 17 -0.86 -13.90 11.54
CA LEU A 17 0.07 -14.28 10.46
C LEU A 17 0.93 -15.45 10.92
N PHE A 18 1.14 -16.41 10.03
CA PHE A 18 1.82 -17.67 10.29
C PHE A 18 2.90 -17.90 9.23
N GLY A 19 4.18 -17.73 9.60
CA GLY A 19 5.33 -18.07 8.78
C GLY A 19 5.32 -17.37 7.41
N ILE A 20 5.06 -16.06 7.37
CA ILE A 20 4.98 -15.33 6.09
C ILE A 20 6.35 -15.17 5.47
N ASP A 21 6.51 -15.71 4.26
CA ASP A 21 7.61 -15.45 3.35
C ASP A 21 7.11 -14.59 2.18
N LEU A 22 7.67 -13.39 2.01
CA LEU A 22 7.26 -12.45 0.98
C LEU A 22 8.45 -11.62 0.51
N GLU A 23 8.59 -11.47 -0.79
CA GLU A 23 9.60 -10.62 -1.42
C GLU A 23 8.95 -9.61 -2.37
N VAL A 24 9.45 -8.35 -2.34
CA VAL A 24 9.13 -7.31 -3.33
C VAL A 24 10.44 -6.80 -3.92
N LYS A 25 10.58 -6.86 -5.23
CA LYS A 25 11.76 -6.35 -5.95
C LYS A 25 11.63 -4.84 -6.18
N ALA A 26 12.75 -4.16 -6.42
CA ALA A 26 12.75 -2.72 -6.72
C ALA A 26 12.02 -2.46 -8.05
N GLY A 27 11.17 -1.44 -8.07
CA GLY A 27 10.36 -1.05 -9.24
C GLY A 27 9.20 -2.00 -9.57
N GLU A 28 8.97 -3.03 -8.74
CA GLU A 28 7.90 -4.00 -8.92
C GLU A 28 6.61 -3.53 -8.21
N ALA A 29 5.47 -3.80 -8.81
CA ALA A 29 4.18 -3.76 -8.14
C ALA A 29 3.76 -5.17 -7.74
N VAL A 30 3.54 -5.39 -6.44
CA VAL A 30 3.14 -6.69 -5.88
C VAL A 30 1.78 -6.56 -5.21
N GLY A 31 0.88 -7.52 -5.49
CA GLY A 31 -0.42 -7.65 -4.84
C GLY A 31 -0.40 -8.70 -3.72
N VAL A 32 -1.05 -8.44 -2.61
CA VAL A 32 -1.46 -9.48 -1.65
C VAL A 32 -2.97 -9.52 -1.66
N ILE A 33 -3.51 -10.59 -2.21
CA ILE A 33 -4.93 -10.81 -2.40
C ILE A 33 -5.45 -11.84 -1.38
N GLY A 34 -6.72 -11.74 -1.05
CA GLY A 34 -7.35 -12.68 -0.12
C GLY A 34 -8.63 -12.13 0.50
N PRO A 35 -9.44 -13.00 1.15
CA PRO A 35 -10.69 -12.61 1.75
C PRO A 35 -10.50 -11.65 2.95
N ASN A 36 -11.62 -11.10 3.43
CA ASN A 36 -11.62 -10.34 4.68
C ASN A 36 -11.21 -11.25 5.84
N GLY A 37 -10.39 -10.70 6.76
CA GLY A 37 -9.85 -11.48 7.87
C GLY A 37 -8.65 -12.36 7.52
N ALA A 38 -8.17 -12.39 6.27
CA ALA A 38 -7.00 -13.19 5.88
C ALA A 38 -5.67 -12.75 6.52
N GLY A 39 -5.61 -11.53 7.09
CA GLY A 39 -4.39 -10.97 7.69
C GLY A 39 -3.72 -9.85 6.88
N LYS A 40 -4.34 -9.38 5.77
CA LYS A 40 -3.78 -8.38 4.86
C LYS A 40 -3.36 -7.08 5.57
N THR A 41 -4.27 -6.45 6.30
CA THR A 41 -3.98 -5.23 7.09
C THR A 41 -2.95 -5.49 8.18
N THR A 42 -2.96 -6.70 8.81
CA THR A 42 -1.94 -7.08 9.77
C THR A 42 -0.56 -7.12 9.13
N LEU A 43 -0.44 -7.70 7.93
CA LEU A 43 0.80 -7.72 7.17
C LEU A 43 1.31 -6.30 6.88
N MET A 44 0.43 -5.38 6.44
CA MET A 44 0.79 -3.97 6.21
C MET A 44 1.27 -3.28 7.48
N ARG A 45 0.61 -3.53 8.62
CA ARG A 45 1.01 -2.98 9.93
C ARG A 45 2.34 -3.53 10.41
N VAL A 46 2.63 -4.79 10.15
CA VAL A 46 3.91 -5.42 10.47
C VAL A 46 5.04 -4.80 9.64
N ILE A 47 4.87 -4.65 8.33
CA ILE A 47 5.87 -4.04 7.44
C ILE A 47 6.09 -2.56 7.80
N SER A 48 5.05 -1.84 8.20
CA SER A 48 5.15 -0.44 8.64
C SER A 48 5.59 -0.26 10.10
N GLY A 49 5.96 -1.35 10.80
CA GLY A 49 6.46 -1.32 12.17
C GLY A 49 5.40 -1.03 13.23
N LEU A 50 4.12 -0.96 12.87
CA LEU A 50 3.01 -0.71 13.80
C LEU A 50 2.68 -1.93 14.67
N ILE A 51 3.02 -3.13 14.19
CA ILE A 51 2.94 -4.38 14.93
C ILE A 51 4.32 -5.03 14.88
N ARG A 52 4.86 -5.40 16.03
CA ARG A 52 6.10 -6.16 16.12
C ARG A 52 5.80 -7.64 15.94
N PRO A 53 6.42 -8.33 14.98
CA PRO A 53 6.25 -9.76 14.84
C PRO A 53 6.82 -10.51 16.06
N SER A 54 6.25 -11.66 16.37
CA SER A 54 6.73 -12.57 17.42
C SER A 54 7.89 -13.44 16.95
N ARG A 55 8.02 -13.63 15.60
CA ARG A 55 9.07 -14.43 14.97
C ARG A 55 9.35 -13.91 13.57
N GLY A 56 10.51 -14.30 13.02
CA GLY A 56 10.94 -13.98 11.67
C GLY A 56 11.71 -12.67 11.57
N SER A 57 12.01 -12.28 10.34
CA SER A 57 12.77 -11.06 10.04
C SER A 57 12.15 -10.28 8.90
N ILE A 58 12.37 -8.97 8.90
CA ILE A 58 11.91 -8.06 7.84
C ILE A 58 13.06 -7.15 7.48
N THR A 59 13.46 -7.15 6.21
CA THR A 59 14.52 -6.25 5.73
C THR A 59 14.02 -5.37 4.59
N MET A 60 14.45 -4.11 4.61
CA MET A 60 14.22 -3.15 3.55
C MET A 60 15.57 -2.67 3.00
N GLN A 61 15.91 -3.08 1.77
CA GLN A 61 17.23 -2.81 1.16
C GLN A 61 18.40 -3.26 2.07
N GLY A 62 18.25 -4.39 2.76
CA GLY A 62 19.24 -4.93 3.70
C GLY A 62 19.19 -4.33 5.10
N ALA A 63 18.46 -3.22 5.33
CA ALA A 63 18.27 -2.68 6.66
C ALA A 63 17.17 -3.45 7.42
N ASP A 64 17.42 -3.74 8.70
CA ASP A 64 16.43 -4.38 9.57
C ASP A 64 15.31 -3.40 9.92
N VAL A 65 14.09 -3.72 9.46
CA VAL A 65 12.89 -2.92 9.74
C VAL A 65 12.53 -2.99 11.24
N LEU A 66 12.76 -4.14 11.88
CA LEU A 66 12.38 -4.36 13.28
C LEU A 66 13.30 -3.63 14.27
N ALA A 67 14.51 -3.25 13.85
CA ALA A 67 15.41 -2.40 14.63
C ALA A 67 15.03 -0.91 14.55
N THR A 68 14.10 -0.54 13.64
CA THR A 68 13.72 0.86 13.40
C THR A 68 12.42 1.18 14.17
N PRO A 69 12.39 2.22 15.01
CA PRO A 69 11.16 2.65 15.69
C PRO A 69 10.05 3.02 14.69
N PRO A 70 8.76 2.75 14.98
CA PRO A 70 7.64 2.96 14.04
C PRO A 70 7.61 4.36 13.42
N HIS A 71 7.85 5.42 14.22
CA HIS A 71 7.86 6.81 13.75
C HIS A 71 9.03 7.14 12.80
N ARG A 72 10.04 6.25 12.69
CA ARG A 72 11.20 6.39 11.79
C ARG A 72 11.14 5.46 10.57
N ILE A 73 10.13 4.60 10.44
CA ILE A 73 10.01 3.68 9.29
C ILE A 73 10.02 4.44 7.96
N VAL A 74 9.45 5.64 7.92
CA VAL A 74 9.49 6.51 6.74
C VAL A 74 10.92 6.86 6.32
N SER A 75 11.90 6.89 7.24
CA SER A 75 13.31 7.14 6.90
C SER A 75 13.96 5.98 6.13
N LEU A 76 13.45 4.76 6.24
CA LEU A 76 13.83 3.62 5.40
C LEU A 76 13.25 3.72 3.98
N GLY A 77 12.39 4.71 3.73
CA GLY A 77 11.71 4.89 2.45
C GLY A 77 10.41 4.10 2.33
N ILE A 78 9.81 3.66 3.43
CA ILE A 78 8.51 2.99 3.45
C ILE A 78 7.43 4.02 3.78
N ALA A 79 6.45 4.21 2.88
CA ALA A 79 5.25 5.00 3.14
C ALA A 79 4.01 4.10 3.14
N HIS A 80 3.11 4.29 4.10
CA HIS A 80 1.91 3.47 4.26
C HIS A 80 0.65 4.34 4.16
N VAL A 81 -0.24 3.96 3.24
CA VAL A 81 -1.60 4.49 3.10
C VAL A 81 -2.55 3.45 3.70
N PRO A 82 -3.10 3.67 4.90
CA PRO A 82 -4.01 2.71 5.53
C PRO A 82 -5.41 2.79 4.93
N GLU A 83 -6.22 1.74 5.07
CA GLU A 83 -7.59 1.58 4.57
C GLU A 83 -8.47 2.83 4.80
N ASN A 84 -8.43 3.41 6.00
CA ASN A 84 -9.26 4.56 6.37
C ASN A 84 -8.63 5.93 6.01
N ARG A 85 -7.71 5.99 5.03
CA ARG A 85 -7.07 7.21 4.49
C ARG A 85 -6.32 8.05 5.53
N ARG A 86 -6.83 8.18 6.76
CA ARG A 86 -6.24 8.91 7.89
C ARG A 86 -5.80 10.33 7.51
N LEU A 87 -6.61 11.04 6.72
CA LEU A 87 -6.41 12.46 6.46
C LEU A 87 -6.68 13.31 7.72
N PHE A 88 -6.14 14.52 7.71
CA PHE A 88 -6.51 15.56 8.66
C PHE A 88 -7.70 16.34 8.07
N PRO A 89 -8.95 16.04 8.46
CA PRO A 89 -10.14 16.54 7.75
C PRO A 89 -10.32 18.05 7.86
N ARG A 90 -9.80 18.68 8.93
CA ARG A 90 -9.85 20.13 9.16
C ARG A 90 -8.67 20.90 8.56
N LEU A 91 -7.74 20.20 7.90
CA LEU A 91 -6.65 20.82 7.15
C LEU A 91 -6.98 20.82 5.67
N THR A 92 -6.38 21.75 4.94
CA THR A 92 -6.50 21.80 3.48
C THR A 92 -5.80 20.62 2.81
N VAL A 93 -6.06 20.40 1.52
CA VAL A 93 -5.28 19.46 0.69
C VAL A 93 -3.79 19.79 0.78
N ASP A 94 -3.43 21.08 0.58
CA ASP A 94 -2.05 21.54 0.62
C ASP A 94 -1.38 21.24 1.97
N ASP A 95 -2.08 21.48 3.08
CA ASP A 95 -1.55 21.18 4.41
C ASP A 95 -1.40 19.67 4.66
N ASN A 96 -2.35 18.85 4.19
CA ASN A 96 -2.21 17.39 4.22
C ASN A 96 -0.97 16.94 3.45
N LEU A 97 -0.71 17.49 2.26
CA LEU A 97 0.49 17.19 1.47
C LEU A 97 1.77 17.65 2.18
N LYS A 98 1.78 18.85 2.79
CA LYS A 98 2.92 19.33 3.61
C LYS A 98 3.27 18.39 4.75
N MET A 99 2.27 17.81 5.43
CA MET A 99 2.52 16.82 6.48
C MET A 99 3.27 15.58 5.96
N GLY A 100 3.01 15.16 4.70
CA GLY A 100 3.74 14.05 4.07
C GLY A 100 5.22 14.35 3.82
N ALA A 101 5.57 15.62 3.58
CA ALA A 101 6.93 16.06 3.32
C ALA A 101 7.76 16.35 4.59
N PHE A 102 7.24 16.07 5.79
CA PHE A 102 7.84 16.45 7.06
C PHE A 102 9.33 16.08 7.17
N MET A 103 9.70 14.87 6.76
CA MET A 103 11.08 14.37 6.81
C MET A 103 11.97 14.88 5.68
N LYS A 104 11.41 15.39 4.58
CA LYS A 104 12.13 15.75 3.35
C LYS A 104 11.76 17.13 2.83
N ARG A 105 11.74 18.12 3.71
CA ARG A 105 11.31 19.51 3.39
C ARG A 105 12.08 20.15 2.23
N ALA A 106 13.35 19.82 2.06
CA ALA A 106 14.17 20.34 0.95
C ALA A 106 13.66 19.90 -0.43
N GLN A 107 12.96 18.76 -0.53
CA GLN A 107 12.40 18.22 -1.78
C GLN A 107 10.93 18.60 -1.97
N TYR A 108 10.36 19.45 -1.11
CA TYR A 108 8.92 19.72 -1.09
C TYR A 108 8.38 20.18 -2.45
N ALA A 109 9.00 21.18 -3.07
CA ALA A 109 8.52 21.75 -4.32
C ALA A 109 8.53 20.70 -5.46
N GLU A 110 9.60 19.96 -5.61
CA GLU A 110 9.74 18.89 -6.61
C GLU A 110 8.69 17.80 -6.39
N ARG A 111 8.50 17.35 -5.15
CA ARG A 111 7.51 16.33 -4.81
C ARG A 111 6.09 16.82 -5.00
N LEU A 112 5.82 18.09 -4.71
CA LEU A 112 4.50 18.68 -4.91
C LEU A 112 4.12 18.72 -6.40
N GLU A 113 5.03 19.10 -7.28
CA GLU A 113 4.79 19.06 -8.73
C GLU A 113 4.55 17.61 -9.20
N PHE A 114 5.37 16.66 -8.78
CA PHE A 114 5.16 15.24 -9.10
C PHE A 114 3.77 14.74 -8.65
N VAL A 115 3.33 15.11 -7.44
CA VAL A 115 2.01 14.75 -6.92
C VAL A 115 0.91 15.42 -7.74
N PHE A 116 1.07 16.69 -8.12
CA PHE A 116 0.06 17.39 -8.91
C PHE A 116 -0.02 16.90 -10.37
N ASP A 117 1.08 16.40 -10.93
CA ASP A 117 1.08 15.73 -12.24
C ASP A 117 0.32 14.39 -12.20
N LEU A 118 0.43 13.66 -11.09
CA LEU A 118 -0.36 12.44 -10.87
C LEU A 118 -1.84 12.76 -10.59
N PHE A 119 -2.11 13.87 -9.90
CA PHE A 119 -3.43 14.25 -9.38
C PHE A 119 -3.79 15.72 -9.72
N PRO A 120 -4.08 16.05 -10.99
CA PRO A 120 -4.38 17.45 -11.38
C PRO A 120 -5.54 18.07 -10.57
N ARG A 121 -6.55 17.27 -10.23
CA ARG A 121 -7.68 17.73 -9.39
C ARG A 121 -7.25 18.21 -7.99
N MET A 122 -6.19 17.67 -7.42
CA MET A 122 -5.67 18.16 -6.13
C MET A 122 -5.01 19.54 -6.29
N LYS A 123 -4.38 19.82 -7.42
CA LYS A 123 -3.82 21.16 -7.73
C LYS A 123 -4.92 22.21 -7.78
N GLU A 124 -6.03 21.90 -8.44
CA GLU A 124 -7.21 22.79 -8.55
C GLU A 124 -7.84 23.07 -7.18
N ARG A 125 -7.80 22.09 -6.27
CA ARG A 125 -8.49 22.09 -4.98
C ARG A 125 -7.56 22.22 -3.78
N ARG A 126 -6.33 22.69 -3.98
CA ARG A 126 -5.30 22.72 -2.93
C ARG A 126 -5.72 23.45 -1.65
N GLY A 127 -6.57 24.47 -1.76
CA GLY A 127 -7.11 25.23 -0.63
C GLY A 127 -8.38 24.64 -0.01
N GLN A 128 -8.95 23.55 -0.57
CA GLN A 128 -10.14 22.91 -0.05
C GLN A 128 -9.83 22.09 1.21
N MET A 129 -10.73 22.12 2.22
CA MET A 129 -10.63 21.26 3.39
C MET A 129 -10.78 19.79 3.00
N ALA A 130 -9.85 18.93 3.41
CA ALA A 130 -9.84 17.51 3.03
C ALA A 130 -11.12 16.77 3.46
N GLY A 131 -11.74 17.14 4.57
CA GLY A 131 -12.98 16.55 5.04
C GLY A 131 -14.21 16.81 4.17
N THR A 132 -14.16 17.82 3.28
CA THR A 132 -15.26 18.18 2.38
C THR A 132 -15.15 17.56 0.98
N MET A 133 -14.08 16.80 0.74
CA MET A 133 -13.83 16.10 -0.52
C MET A 133 -14.64 14.81 -0.61
N SER A 134 -14.91 14.36 -1.84
CA SER A 134 -15.47 13.03 -2.08
C SER A 134 -14.54 11.92 -1.58
N GLY A 135 -15.06 10.71 -1.33
CA GLY A 135 -14.26 9.59 -0.87
C GLY A 135 -13.07 9.25 -1.80
N GLY A 136 -13.28 9.35 -3.11
CA GLY A 136 -12.21 9.15 -4.09
C GLY A 136 -11.13 10.24 -4.03
N GLU A 137 -11.52 11.51 -3.94
CA GLU A 137 -10.57 12.62 -3.80
C GLU A 137 -9.78 12.52 -2.50
N GLN A 138 -10.44 12.12 -1.40
CA GLN A 138 -9.75 11.85 -0.14
C GLN A 138 -8.71 10.71 -0.28
N GLN A 139 -9.06 9.65 -1.02
CA GLN A 139 -8.12 8.55 -1.29
C GLN A 139 -6.91 9.04 -2.09
N MET A 140 -7.13 9.81 -3.14
CA MET A 140 -6.05 10.42 -3.93
C MET A 140 -5.17 11.34 -3.07
N CYS A 141 -5.78 12.13 -2.17
CA CYS A 141 -5.06 13.00 -1.24
C CYS A 141 -4.21 12.19 -0.24
N ALA A 142 -4.71 11.06 0.26
CA ALA A 142 -3.95 10.18 1.16
C ALA A 142 -2.74 9.55 0.46
N ILE A 143 -2.91 9.09 -0.79
CA ILE A 143 -1.81 8.58 -1.62
C ILE A 143 -0.82 9.71 -1.93
N GLY A 144 -1.30 10.88 -2.35
CA GLY A 144 -0.48 12.07 -2.60
C GLY A 144 0.37 12.43 -1.38
N ARG A 145 -0.23 12.48 -0.19
CA ARG A 145 0.47 12.73 1.06
C ARG A 145 1.58 11.71 1.32
N ALA A 146 1.34 10.43 1.06
CA ALA A 146 2.36 9.39 1.20
C ALA A 146 3.52 9.60 0.21
N LEU A 147 3.23 9.97 -1.04
CA LEU A 147 4.22 10.24 -2.09
C LEU A 147 5.09 11.46 -1.79
N MET A 148 4.60 12.45 -1.01
CA MET A 148 5.37 13.60 -0.56
C MET A 148 6.59 13.22 0.28
N SER A 149 6.61 12.05 0.93
CA SER A 149 7.78 11.55 1.67
C SER A 149 8.91 11.05 0.76
N ASN A 150 8.74 11.07 -0.57
CA ASN A 150 9.63 10.47 -1.56
C ASN A 150 9.99 9.02 -1.20
N PRO A 151 9.00 8.12 -1.10
CA PRO A 151 9.21 6.76 -0.66
C PRO A 151 9.95 5.94 -1.73
N LYS A 152 10.56 4.85 -1.30
CA LYS A 152 11.09 3.78 -2.15
C LYS A 152 10.09 2.64 -2.29
N LEU A 153 9.24 2.47 -1.27
CA LEU A 153 8.15 1.49 -1.21
C LEU A 153 6.88 2.16 -0.73
N LEU A 154 5.83 2.07 -1.53
CA LEU A 154 4.49 2.53 -1.19
C LEU A 154 3.63 1.33 -0.81
N LEU A 155 3.11 1.32 0.42
CA LEU A 155 2.16 0.35 0.92
C LEU A 155 0.75 0.91 0.79
N LEU A 156 -0.15 0.17 0.13
CA LEU A 156 -1.56 0.54 -0.07
C LEU A 156 -2.47 -0.52 0.56
N ASP A 157 -3.15 -0.16 1.65
CA ASP A 157 -4.03 -1.06 2.39
C ASP A 157 -5.49 -0.82 1.97
N GLU A 158 -6.04 -1.74 1.17
CA GLU A 158 -7.39 -1.72 0.59
C GLU A 158 -7.79 -0.34 0.03
N PRO A 159 -7.00 0.22 -0.91
CA PRO A 159 -7.20 1.59 -1.38
C PRO A 159 -8.51 1.79 -2.16
N SER A 160 -9.18 0.72 -2.58
CA SER A 160 -10.46 0.77 -3.30
C SER A 160 -11.68 0.61 -2.39
N ALA A 161 -11.50 0.32 -1.10
CA ALA A 161 -12.60 0.03 -0.18
C ALA A 161 -13.59 1.21 -0.07
N GLY A 162 -14.88 0.90 -0.21
CA GLY A 162 -15.97 1.88 -0.09
C GLY A 162 -16.00 2.97 -1.18
N LEU A 163 -15.33 2.74 -2.33
CA LEU A 163 -15.34 3.66 -3.46
C LEU A 163 -16.32 3.22 -4.56
N ALA A 164 -16.84 4.19 -5.31
CA ALA A 164 -17.66 3.89 -6.48
C ALA A 164 -16.83 3.19 -7.57
N PRO A 165 -17.42 2.29 -8.39
CA PRO A 165 -16.69 1.50 -9.38
C PRO A 165 -15.78 2.29 -10.32
N VAL A 166 -16.22 3.47 -10.77
CA VAL A 166 -15.44 4.35 -11.63
C VAL A 166 -14.17 4.87 -10.92
N VAL A 167 -14.26 5.13 -9.61
CA VAL A 167 -13.12 5.59 -8.80
C VAL A 167 -12.17 4.44 -8.50
N VAL A 168 -12.69 3.22 -8.29
CA VAL A 168 -11.86 2.01 -8.17
C VAL A 168 -10.95 1.85 -9.38
N GLN A 169 -11.48 1.97 -10.59
CA GLN A 169 -10.68 1.93 -11.82
C GLN A 169 -9.58 3.00 -11.83
N GLN A 170 -9.90 4.23 -11.42
CA GLN A 170 -8.91 5.32 -11.31
C GLN A 170 -7.80 5.00 -10.32
N VAL A 171 -8.10 4.37 -9.18
CA VAL A 171 -7.09 3.94 -8.20
C VAL A 171 -6.13 2.92 -8.82
N PHE A 172 -6.61 1.91 -9.53
CA PHE A 172 -5.75 0.91 -10.15
C PHE A 172 -4.94 1.47 -11.34
N GLU A 173 -5.52 2.36 -12.15
CA GLU A 173 -4.74 3.07 -13.18
C GLU A 173 -3.65 3.96 -12.56
N LEU A 174 -3.93 4.58 -11.42
CA LEU A 174 -2.92 5.31 -10.66
C LEU A 174 -1.78 4.39 -10.18
N VAL A 175 -2.09 3.19 -9.67
CA VAL A 175 -1.06 2.20 -9.27
C VAL A 175 -0.14 1.89 -10.45
N LYS A 176 -0.69 1.68 -11.65
CA LYS A 176 0.11 1.47 -12.86
C LYS A 176 1.01 2.66 -13.20
N ARG A 177 0.49 3.88 -13.10
CA ARG A 177 1.28 5.11 -13.33
C ARG A 177 2.39 5.28 -12.30
N ILE A 178 2.12 5.03 -11.04
CA ILE A 178 3.12 5.08 -9.95
C ILE A 178 4.22 4.03 -10.21
N ARG A 179 3.85 2.80 -10.56
CA ARG A 179 4.81 1.76 -10.95
C ARG A 179 5.65 2.18 -12.16
N ALA A 180 5.03 2.74 -13.19
CA ALA A 180 5.73 3.21 -14.40
C ALA A 180 6.77 4.32 -14.11
N SER A 181 6.60 5.07 -13.00
CA SER A 181 7.61 6.03 -12.53
C SER A 181 8.81 5.38 -11.81
N GLY A 182 8.84 4.03 -11.71
CA GLY A 182 9.92 3.28 -11.05
C GLY A 182 9.73 3.09 -9.54
N LEU A 183 8.62 3.59 -8.96
CA LEU A 183 8.33 3.39 -7.54
C LEU A 183 7.83 1.96 -7.29
N THR A 184 8.36 1.34 -6.24
CA THR A 184 7.91 0.02 -5.80
C THR A 184 6.59 0.14 -5.04
N VAL A 185 5.63 -0.75 -5.34
CA VAL A 185 4.30 -0.76 -4.71
C VAL A 185 4.00 -2.13 -4.12
N LEU A 186 3.50 -2.16 -2.89
CA LEU A 186 2.84 -3.33 -2.32
C LEU A 186 1.40 -2.95 -1.99
N ILE A 187 0.45 -3.60 -2.63
CA ILE A 187 -0.98 -3.35 -2.46
C ILE A 187 -1.66 -4.58 -1.87
N VAL A 188 -2.47 -4.41 -0.85
CA VAL A 188 -3.36 -5.47 -0.35
C VAL A 188 -4.79 -5.12 -0.70
N GLU A 189 -5.56 -6.11 -1.17
CA GLU A 189 -6.91 -5.90 -1.66
C GLU A 189 -7.74 -7.19 -1.60
N GLN A 190 -9.06 -7.01 -1.58
CA GLN A 190 -10.01 -8.10 -1.73
C GLN A 190 -10.40 -8.31 -3.20
N ASN A 191 -10.38 -7.27 -4.03
CA ASN A 191 -10.75 -7.36 -5.44
C ASN A 191 -9.61 -7.97 -6.27
N VAL A 192 -9.58 -9.30 -6.31
CA VAL A 192 -8.52 -10.10 -6.95
C VAL A 192 -8.34 -9.71 -8.42
N GLN A 193 -9.43 -9.58 -9.18
CA GLN A 193 -9.38 -9.30 -10.61
C GLN A 193 -8.72 -7.94 -10.91
N GLN A 194 -9.07 -6.91 -10.15
CA GLN A 194 -8.51 -5.56 -10.34
C GLN A 194 -7.02 -5.52 -9.98
N VAL A 195 -6.64 -6.16 -8.87
CA VAL A 195 -5.24 -6.24 -8.46
C VAL A 195 -4.39 -6.93 -9.52
N LEU A 196 -4.79 -8.14 -9.94
CA LEU A 196 -4.02 -8.93 -10.91
C LEU A 196 -3.82 -8.20 -12.25
N ARG A 197 -4.71 -7.27 -12.62
CA ARG A 197 -4.56 -6.43 -13.82
C ARG A 197 -3.60 -5.25 -13.63
N ALA A 198 -3.22 -4.93 -12.39
CA ALA A 198 -2.46 -3.74 -12.05
C ALA A 198 -1.05 -4.02 -11.52
N VAL A 199 -0.75 -5.28 -11.14
CA VAL A 199 0.52 -5.67 -10.51
C VAL A 199 1.31 -6.65 -11.39
N ASP A 200 2.59 -6.84 -11.07
CA ASP A 200 3.47 -7.80 -11.76
C ASP A 200 3.33 -9.21 -11.21
N ARG A 201 3.26 -9.31 -9.89
CA ARG A 201 3.14 -10.56 -9.14
C ARG A 201 2.12 -10.41 -8.02
N ALA A 202 1.60 -11.54 -7.57
CA ALA A 202 0.72 -11.55 -6.42
C ALA A 202 0.99 -12.74 -5.49
N TYR A 203 0.58 -12.56 -4.24
CA TYR A 203 0.51 -13.57 -3.20
C TYR A 203 -0.95 -13.74 -2.79
N LEU A 204 -1.43 -14.97 -2.69
CA LEU A 204 -2.72 -15.30 -2.10
C LEU A 204 -2.53 -15.56 -0.61
N LEU A 205 -3.13 -14.70 0.21
CA LEU A 205 -3.12 -14.82 1.67
C LEU A 205 -4.47 -15.35 2.15
N GLU A 206 -4.47 -16.47 2.85
CA GLU A 206 -5.66 -17.06 3.47
C GLU A 206 -5.36 -17.53 4.88
N ALA A 207 -6.25 -17.23 5.82
CA ALA A 207 -6.12 -17.60 7.22
C ALA A 207 -4.69 -17.36 7.78
N GLY A 208 -4.11 -16.21 7.44
CA GLY A 208 -2.80 -15.79 7.92
C GLY A 208 -1.59 -16.45 7.26
N SER A 209 -1.77 -17.24 6.20
CA SER A 209 -0.68 -17.95 5.51
C SER A 209 -0.69 -17.69 4.01
N ILE A 210 0.47 -17.64 3.36
CA ILE A 210 0.58 -17.60 1.90
C ILE A 210 0.23 -18.97 1.34
N ARG A 211 -0.79 -19.03 0.48
CA ARG A 211 -1.27 -20.28 -0.16
C ARG A 211 -0.77 -20.45 -1.59
N ALA A 212 -0.58 -19.33 -2.29
CA ALA A 212 -0.05 -19.33 -3.65
C ALA A 212 0.70 -18.02 -3.92
N SER A 213 1.62 -18.05 -4.86
CA SER A 213 2.30 -16.86 -5.36
C SER A 213 2.76 -17.08 -6.80
N GLY A 214 2.83 -16.01 -7.58
CA GLY A 214 3.25 -16.08 -8.97
C GLY A 214 3.12 -14.76 -9.70
N THR A 215 3.45 -14.75 -10.99
CA THR A 215 3.14 -13.61 -11.87
C THR A 215 1.63 -13.39 -11.94
N SER A 216 1.20 -12.18 -12.22
CA SER A 216 -0.22 -11.88 -12.39
C SER A 216 -0.89 -12.79 -13.43
N GLU A 217 -0.20 -13.08 -14.53
CA GLU A 217 -0.68 -13.98 -15.57
C GLU A 217 -0.88 -15.41 -15.08
N ALA A 218 0.12 -15.94 -14.34
CA ALA A 218 0.03 -17.27 -13.74
C ALA A 218 -1.08 -17.36 -12.72
N MET A 219 -1.26 -16.32 -11.89
CA MET A 219 -2.33 -16.25 -10.90
C MET A 219 -3.72 -16.14 -11.56
N MET A 220 -3.85 -15.37 -12.64
CA MET A 220 -5.09 -15.29 -13.43
C MET A 220 -5.44 -16.60 -14.16
N SER A 221 -4.45 -17.39 -14.50
CA SER A 221 -4.63 -18.68 -15.21
C SER A 221 -4.90 -19.84 -14.23
N ASN A 222 -4.65 -19.68 -12.96
CA ASN A 222 -4.80 -20.73 -11.94
C ASN A 222 -6.28 -21.04 -11.68
N ASP A 223 -6.69 -22.30 -11.92
CA ASP A 223 -8.09 -22.73 -11.84
C ASP A 223 -8.68 -22.60 -10.43
N THR A 224 -7.90 -22.85 -9.39
CA THR A 224 -8.33 -22.67 -7.99
C THR A 224 -8.64 -21.19 -7.71
N ILE A 225 -7.79 -20.28 -8.19
CA ILE A 225 -8.02 -18.84 -8.01
C ILE A 225 -9.21 -18.37 -8.85
N LYS A 226 -9.37 -18.89 -10.07
CA LYS A 226 -10.53 -18.58 -10.93
C LYS A 226 -11.84 -18.97 -10.24
N GLN A 227 -11.95 -20.21 -9.80
CA GLN A 227 -13.16 -20.70 -9.15
C GLN A 227 -13.48 -19.98 -7.84
N ALA A 228 -12.45 -19.74 -7.01
CA ALA A 228 -12.67 -19.14 -5.68
C ALA A 228 -12.90 -17.62 -5.71
N TYR A 229 -12.27 -16.89 -6.68
CA TYR A 229 -12.14 -15.43 -6.60
C TYR A 229 -12.49 -14.67 -7.88
N LEU A 230 -12.54 -15.33 -9.07
CA LEU A 230 -12.81 -14.66 -10.34
C LEU A 230 -14.21 -14.96 -10.90
N GLY A 231 -14.95 -15.90 -10.29
CA GLY A 231 -16.32 -16.20 -10.66
C GLY A 231 -16.50 -16.90 -12.02
N VAL A 232 -15.47 -17.62 -12.47
CA VAL A 232 -15.43 -18.39 -13.75
C VAL A 232 -15.04 -19.82 -13.51
#